data_074d5dff94a318df0d1489cb5651c41a
#
_entry.id   074d5dff94a318df0d1489cb5651c41a
#
_cell.length_a   1.000
_cell.length_b   1.000
_cell.length_c   1.000
_cell.angle_alpha   90.00
_cell.angle_beta   90.00
_cell.angle_gamma   90.00
#
_symmetry.space_group_name_H-M   'P 1'
#
loop_
_entity.id
_entity.type
_entity.pdbx_description
1 polymer ?
#
loop_
_entity_poly.entity_id
_entity_poly.type
_entity_poly.pdbx_seq_one_letter_code
_entity_poly.pdbx_strand_id
1 'polypeptide(L)'
;MPNVSIIMPYYNAAGYIFETVECVINQTFKDLELIIIDDCSPAPETAEVLRKVKGMDERIKVLRAEKNGGAGLARNIGIKEAQGRYLAFIDSDDWWYPTKLEEQIKFMEENNYPFTCTWYEDANERLEPYYTMKQDEKQTFKSMISGCNIGTPGVMIDTKVLGKKYMPALRRAEDWGLWMMYLRETDYLVTYPKALWKYRHIPGSETSNKWKQMKAVVAMYQQVLGMNPLKAWMVCTFIFLPKNILKKLKKVV
;
A
#
# COMPACT_ATOMS: atom_id res chain seq x y z
N MET A 1 -10.63 20.55 -7.67
CA MET A 1 -9.75 19.37 -7.76
C MET A 1 -9.82 18.67 -6.41
N PRO A 2 -9.86 17.33 -6.37
CA PRO A 2 -9.92 16.61 -5.10
C PRO A 2 -8.67 16.88 -4.25
N ASN A 3 -8.81 16.82 -2.93
CA ASN A 3 -7.67 16.97 -2.02
C ASN A 3 -6.90 15.65 -1.86
N VAL A 4 -7.61 14.51 -1.91
CA VAL A 4 -7.01 13.17 -1.80
C VAL A 4 -7.29 12.35 -3.06
N SER A 5 -6.25 11.77 -3.64
CA SER A 5 -6.38 10.70 -4.64
C SER A 5 -6.08 9.35 -4.00
N ILE A 6 -7.06 8.45 -4.04
CA ILE A 6 -6.95 7.09 -3.51
C ILE A 6 -6.76 6.15 -4.70
N ILE A 7 -5.71 5.34 -4.65
CA ILE A 7 -5.31 4.45 -5.73
C ILE A 7 -5.57 3.01 -5.32
N MET A 8 -6.38 2.31 -6.13
CA MET A 8 -6.80 0.93 -5.89
C MET A 8 -6.45 0.06 -7.10
N PRO A 9 -5.44 -0.81 -7.02
CA PRO A 9 -5.25 -1.85 -8.03
C PRO A 9 -6.36 -2.90 -7.90
N TYR A 10 -6.87 -3.38 -9.03
CA TYR A 10 -7.86 -4.44 -9.10
C TYR A 10 -7.37 -5.58 -9.99
N TYR A 11 -7.45 -6.82 -9.49
CA TYR A 11 -7.22 -8.02 -10.27
C TYR A 11 -8.04 -9.19 -9.74
N ASN A 12 -9.09 -9.61 -10.47
CA ASN A 12 -9.96 -10.73 -10.10
C ASN A 12 -10.54 -10.68 -8.67
N ALA A 13 -10.82 -9.49 -8.14
CA ALA A 13 -11.27 -9.28 -6.76
C ALA A 13 -12.79 -8.99 -6.67
N ALA A 14 -13.59 -9.62 -7.53
CA ALA A 14 -15.05 -9.39 -7.61
C ALA A 14 -15.78 -9.63 -6.27
N GLY A 15 -15.28 -10.56 -5.45
CA GLY A 15 -15.90 -10.91 -4.17
C GLY A 15 -15.75 -9.85 -3.06
N TYR A 16 -14.81 -8.91 -3.20
CA TYR A 16 -14.45 -7.99 -2.10
C TYR A 16 -14.58 -6.52 -2.48
N ILE A 17 -14.43 -6.18 -3.76
CA ILE A 17 -14.31 -4.78 -4.22
C ILE A 17 -15.48 -3.89 -3.81
N PHE A 18 -16.71 -4.40 -3.77
CA PHE A 18 -17.89 -3.60 -3.40
C PHE A 18 -17.78 -3.08 -1.97
N GLU A 19 -17.41 -3.95 -1.03
CA GLU A 19 -17.23 -3.60 0.38
C GLU A 19 -16.06 -2.62 0.56
N THR A 20 -14.96 -2.84 -0.16
CA THR A 20 -13.80 -1.95 -0.16
C THR A 20 -14.14 -0.56 -0.73
N VAL A 21 -14.87 -0.50 -1.84
CA VAL A 21 -15.31 0.78 -2.42
C VAL A 21 -16.27 1.49 -1.50
N GLU A 22 -17.22 0.76 -0.89
CA GLU A 22 -18.18 1.33 0.06
C GLU A 22 -17.46 1.99 1.25
N CYS A 23 -16.44 1.36 1.82
CA CYS A 23 -15.69 1.98 2.93
C CYS A 23 -14.92 3.25 2.51
N VAL A 24 -14.53 3.37 1.24
CA VAL A 24 -13.85 4.56 0.71
C VAL A 24 -14.82 5.71 0.46
N ILE A 25 -15.94 5.47 -0.22
CA ILE A 25 -16.90 6.54 -0.53
C ILE A 25 -17.61 7.07 0.73
N ASN A 26 -17.68 6.24 1.77
CA ASN A 26 -18.26 6.57 3.08
C ASN A 26 -17.26 7.20 4.07
N GLN A 27 -16.02 7.51 3.66
CA GLN A 27 -15.09 8.26 4.52
C GLN A 27 -15.73 9.57 5.00
N THR A 28 -15.42 9.99 6.24
CA THR A 28 -15.87 11.29 6.78
C THR A 28 -15.31 12.46 5.98
N PHE A 29 -14.07 12.34 5.51
CA PHE A 29 -13.44 13.29 4.59
C PHE A 29 -13.98 13.11 3.16
N LYS A 30 -14.69 14.10 2.61
CA LYS A 30 -15.45 13.97 1.35
C LYS A 30 -14.70 14.43 0.10
N ASP A 31 -13.69 15.28 0.24
CA ASP A 31 -12.94 15.85 -0.90
C ASP A 31 -11.87 14.86 -1.41
N LEU A 32 -12.34 13.80 -2.04
CA LEU A 32 -11.53 12.68 -2.53
C LEU A 32 -11.92 12.26 -3.95
N GLU A 33 -11.01 11.59 -4.64
CA GLU A 33 -11.27 10.76 -5.82
C GLU A 33 -10.76 9.33 -5.55
N LEU A 34 -11.47 8.33 -6.08
CA LEU A 34 -11.04 6.94 -6.08
C LEU A 34 -10.69 6.52 -7.50
N ILE A 35 -9.44 6.15 -7.73
CA ILE A 35 -8.93 5.69 -9.02
C ILE A 35 -8.68 4.19 -8.93
N ILE A 36 -9.52 3.41 -9.60
CA ILE A 36 -9.45 1.95 -9.66
C ILE A 36 -8.76 1.57 -10.96
N ILE A 37 -7.75 0.73 -10.90
CA ILE A 37 -6.99 0.29 -12.07
C ILE A 37 -7.14 -1.23 -12.22
N ASP A 38 -7.90 -1.66 -13.23
CA ASP A 38 -7.95 -3.07 -13.61
C ASP A 38 -6.63 -3.49 -14.27
N ASP A 39 -5.88 -4.34 -13.58
CA ASP A 39 -4.60 -4.90 -14.06
C ASP A 39 -4.83 -6.04 -15.06
N CYS A 40 -5.70 -5.81 -16.03
CA CYS A 40 -6.01 -6.75 -17.10
C CYS A 40 -6.60 -8.08 -16.60
N SER A 41 -7.63 -7.99 -15.74
CA SER A 41 -8.33 -9.16 -15.20
C SER A 41 -8.96 -10.01 -16.31
N PRO A 42 -8.69 -11.32 -16.34
CA PRO A 42 -9.25 -12.23 -17.36
C PRO A 42 -10.67 -12.72 -17.03
N ALA A 43 -11.15 -12.54 -15.79
CA ALA A 43 -12.48 -13.04 -15.40
C ALA A 43 -13.59 -12.38 -16.19
N PRO A 44 -14.55 -13.16 -16.75
CA PRO A 44 -15.58 -12.65 -17.66
C PRO A 44 -16.51 -11.63 -16.97
N GLU A 45 -16.73 -11.73 -15.68
CA GLU A 45 -17.55 -10.81 -14.89
C GLU A 45 -16.88 -9.46 -14.61
N THR A 46 -15.58 -9.31 -14.86
CA THR A 46 -14.80 -8.09 -14.52
C THR A 46 -15.46 -6.82 -15.07
N ALA A 47 -15.83 -6.82 -16.33
CA ALA A 47 -16.41 -5.63 -16.98
C ALA A 47 -17.72 -5.19 -16.30
N GLU A 48 -18.58 -6.16 -15.95
CA GLU A 48 -19.85 -5.90 -15.28
C GLU A 48 -19.65 -5.42 -13.85
N VAL A 49 -18.73 -6.06 -13.10
CA VAL A 49 -18.36 -5.67 -11.73
C VAL A 49 -17.86 -4.23 -11.71
N LEU A 50 -16.89 -3.89 -12.57
CA LEU A 50 -16.30 -2.56 -12.60
C LEU A 50 -17.27 -1.50 -13.11
N ARG A 51 -18.19 -1.84 -14.01
CA ARG A 51 -19.28 -0.95 -14.42
C ARG A 51 -20.21 -0.62 -13.24
N LYS A 52 -20.59 -1.62 -12.43
CA LYS A 52 -21.42 -1.42 -11.24
C LYS A 52 -20.68 -0.56 -10.20
N VAL A 53 -19.42 -0.88 -9.93
CA VAL A 53 -18.56 -0.11 -8.99
C VAL A 53 -18.45 1.35 -9.42
N LYS A 54 -18.20 1.62 -10.71
CA LYS A 54 -18.17 2.99 -11.24
C LYS A 54 -19.48 3.75 -11.05
N GLY A 55 -20.59 3.05 -11.06
CA GLY A 55 -21.92 3.64 -10.83
C GLY A 55 -22.27 3.92 -9.36
N MET A 56 -21.43 3.51 -8.39
CA MET A 56 -21.71 3.72 -6.96
C MET A 56 -21.53 5.18 -6.53
N ASP A 57 -20.58 5.91 -7.14
CA ASP A 57 -20.27 7.29 -6.77
C ASP A 57 -19.58 8.02 -7.93
N GLU A 58 -19.88 9.31 -8.13
CA GLU A 58 -19.28 10.14 -9.19
C GLU A 58 -17.77 10.38 -9.03
N ARG A 59 -17.26 10.26 -7.82
CA ARG A 59 -15.83 10.40 -7.50
C ARG A 59 -14.98 9.20 -7.93
N ILE A 60 -15.60 8.12 -8.43
CA ILE A 60 -14.93 6.90 -8.85
C ILE A 60 -14.51 6.99 -10.33
N LYS A 61 -13.23 6.80 -10.58
CA LYS A 61 -12.65 6.61 -11.90
C LYS A 61 -12.18 5.16 -12.05
N VAL A 62 -12.50 4.54 -13.18
CA VAL A 62 -12.03 3.18 -13.51
C VAL A 62 -11.18 3.25 -14.77
N LEU A 63 -9.96 2.75 -14.66
CA LEU A 63 -9.00 2.64 -15.75
C LEU A 63 -8.64 1.16 -15.94
N ARG A 64 -8.13 0.82 -17.13
CA ARG A 64 -7.64 -0.52 -17.44
C ARG A 64 -6.20 -0.46 -17.94
N ALA A 65 -5.35 -1.33 -17.41
CA ALA A 65 -3.99 -1.51 -17.91
C ALA A 65 -4.00 -2.22 -19.28
N GLU A 66 -3.02 -1.96 -20.12
CA GLU A 66 -2.87 -2.63 -21.42
C GLU A 66 -2.53 -4.12 -21.27
N LYS A 67 -1.82 -4.46 -20.19
CA LYS A 67 -1.41 -5.84 -19.87
C LYS A 67 -1.28 -6.01 -18.35
N ASN A 68 -1.38 -7.24 -17.88
CA ASN A 68 -1.12 -7.54 -16.47
C ASN A 68 0.34 -7.25 -16.10
N GLY A 69 0.55 -6.24 -15.28
CA GLY A 69 1.83 -5.77 -14.79
C GLY A 69 2.08 -6.02 -13.31
N GLY A 70 1.06 -6.42 -12.57
CA GLY A 70 1.05 -6.53 -11.12
C GLY A 70 0.66 -5.22 -10.42
N ALA A 71 0.37 -5.30 -9.13
CA ALA A 71 -0.18 -4.21 -8.34
C ALA A 71 0.65 -2.91 -8.42
N GLY A 72 1.98 -3.02 -8.44
CA GLY A 72 2.87 -1.84 -8.53
C GLY A 72 2.69 -1.05 -9.82
N LEU A 73 2.64 -1.74 -10.97
CA LEU A 73 2.45 -1.06 -12.25
C LEU A 73 1.02 -0.54 -12.41
N ALA A 74 0.02 -1.26 -11.91
CA ALA A 74 -1.35 -0.76 -11.84
C ALA A 74 -1.42 0.52 -10.99
N ARG A 75 -0.81 0.52 -9.78
CA ARG A 75 -0.75 1.73 -8.94
C ARG A 75 -0.04 2.89 -9.64
N ASN A 76 0.99 2.63 -10.47
CA ASN A 76 1.68 3.69 -11.23
C ASN A 76 0.77 4.40 -12.23
N ILE A 77 -0.15 3.67 -12.88
CA ILE A 77 -1.17 4.27 -13.73
C ILE A 77 -2.03 5.24 -12.90
N GLY A 78 -2.49 4.79 -11.72
CA GLY A 78 -3.27 5.63 -10.82
C GLY A 78 -2.50 6.84 -10.27
N ILE A 79 -1.23 6.68 -9.89
CA ILE A 79 -0.36 7.78 -9.44
C ILE A 79 -0.23 8.86 -10.53
N LYS A 80 -0.10 8.45 -11.79
CA LYS A 80 0.00 9.37 -12.92
C LYS A 80 -1.28 10.20 -13.07
N GLU A 81 -2.43 9.57 -12.97
CA GLU A 81 -3.76 10.19 -13.15
C GLU A 81 -4.24 10.98 -11.91
N ALA A 82 -3.69 10.72 -10.74
CA ALA A 82 -4.05 11.37 -9.50
C ALA A 82 -3.95 12.90 -9.58
N GLN A 83 -4.94 13.62 -9.07
CA GLN A 83 -4.99 15.09 -9.06
C GLN A 83 -4.92 15.67 -7.64
N GLY A 84 -5.09 14.85 -6.61
CA GLY A 84 -5.09 15.25 -5.22
C GLY A 84 -3.70 15.64 -4.71
N ARG A 85 -3.70 16.54 -3.72
CA ARG A 85 -2.50 16.86 -2.94
C ARG A 85 -1.96 15.65 -2.21
N TYR A 86 -2.85 14.86 -1.61
CA TYR A 86 -2.47 13.65 -0.90
C TYR A 86 -2.68 12.42 -1.78
N LEU A 87 -1.68 11.54 -1.81
CA LEU A 87 -1.80 10.18 -2.35
C LEU A 87 -2.04 9.20 -1.21
N ALA A 88 -3.07 8.39 -1.33
CA ALA A 88 -3.37 7.26 -0.48
C ALA A 88 -3.57 6.01 -1.33
N PHE A 89 -3.44 4.83 -0.72
CA PHE A 89 -3.53 3.55 -1.40
C PHE A 89 -4.44 2.61 -0.63
N ILE A 90 -5.20 1.79 -1.33
CA ILE A 90 -5.98 0.70 -0.73
C ILE A 90 -6.00 -0.48 -1.70
N ASP A 91 -5.84 -1.70 -1.20
CA ASP A 91 -5.99 -2.89 -2.02
C ASP A 91 -7.49 -3.26 -2.14
N SER A 92 -7.89 -3.89 -3.24
CA SER A 92 -9.30 -4.13 -3.58
C SER A 92 -10.03 -5.14 -2.68
N ASP A 93 -9.34 -5.67 -1.68
CA ASP A 93 -9.80 -6.63 -0.68
C ASP A 93 -9.62 -6.16 0.77
N ASP A 94 -9.02 -4.97 0.99
CA ASP A 94 -8.83 -4.38 2.31
C ASP A 94 -9.99 -3.45 2.71
N TRP A 95 -9.97 -2.95 3.95
CA TRP A 95 -11.03 -2.12 4.48
C TRP A 95 -10.50 -0.98 5.35
N TRP A 96 -11.05 0.23 5.19
CA TRP A 96 -10.70 1.42 5.97
C TRP A 96 -11.78 1.79 6.98
N TYR A 97 -11.35 2.20 8.17
CA TYR A 97 -12.24 2.84 9.14
C TYR A 97 -12.75 4.19 8.61
N PRO A 98 -14.00 4.59 8.93
CA PRO A 98 -14.62 5.78 8.34
C PRO A 98 -13.86 7.09 8.53
N THR A 99 -13.08 7.21 9.61
CA THR A 99 -12.34 8.43 9.97
C THR A 99 -10.87 8.42 9.49
N LYS A 100 -10.46 7.40 8.73
CA LYS A 100 -9.05 7.20 8.36
C LYS A 100 -8.44 8.40 7.63
N LEU A 101 -9.10 8.92 6.62
CA LEU A 101 -8.56 10.04 5.87
C LEU A 101 -8.53 11.32 6.72
N GLU A 102 -9.59 11.63 7.41
CA GLU A 102 -9.71 12.83 8.23
C GLU A 102 -8.66 12.88 9.34
N GLU A 103 -8.53 11.78 10.10
CA GLU A 103 -7.56 11.70 11.20
C GLU A 103 -6.11 11.77 10.70
N GLN A 104 -5.81 11.07 9.61
CA GLN A 104 -4.44 11.03 9.08
C GLN A 104 -4.04 12.36 8.43
N ILE A 105 -4.93 13.03 7.68
CA ILE A 105 -4.67 14.37 7.12
C ILE A 105 -4.44 15.38 8.24
N LYS A 106 -5.32 15.40 9.25
CA LYS A 106 -5.18 16.25 10.42
C LYS A 106 -3.81 16.07 11.09
N PHE A 107 -3.43 14.81 11.32
CA PHE A 107 -2.11 14.48 11.89
C PHE A 107 -0.94 14.98 11.03
N MET A 108 -1.04 14.84 9.70
CA MET A 108 -0.02 15.31 8.77
C MET A 108 0.10 16.84 8.80
N GLU A 109 -1.03 17.56 8.78
CA GLU A 109 -1.05 19.02 8.72
C GLU A 109 -0.62 19.69 10.03
N GLU A 110 -1.11 19.20 11.18
CA GLU A 110 -0.76 19.73 12.49
C GLU A 110 0.73 19.60 12.83
N ASN A 111 1.39 18.57 12.29
CA ASN A 111 2.79 18.26 12.58
C ASN A 111 3.74 18.52 11.40
N ASN A 112 3.25 18.97 10.26
CA ASN A 112 4.01 19.13 9.03
C ASN A 112 4.73 17.83 8.59
N TYR A 113 4.06 16.68 8.69
CA TYR A 113 4.60 15.38 8.28
C TYR A 113 4.17 15.06 6.84
N PRO A 114 5.08 15.09 5.85
CA PRO A 114 4.70 14.87 4.45
C PRO A 114 4.56 13.38 4.09
N PHE A 115 5.00 12.47 4.95
CA PHE A 115 4.98 11.04 4.72
C PHE A 115 4.62 10.28 5.99
N THR A 116 3.45 9.66 6.00
CA THR A 116 2.90 8.98 7.18
C THR A 116 2.34 7.60 6.85
N CYS A 117 2.25 6.76 7.87
CA CYS A 117 1.42 5.55 7.83
C CYS A 117 0.60 5.42 9.12
N THR A 118 -0.26 4.42 9.18
CA THR A 118 -1.08 4.11 10.37
C THR A 118 -0.88 2.66 10.78
N TRP A 119 -1.19 2.34 12.03
CA TRP A 119 -1.36 0.95 12.44
C TRP A 119 -2.52 0.31 11.67
N TYR A 120 -2.59 -1.02 11.75
CA TYR A 120 -3.68 -1.79 11.14
C TYR A 120 -4.03 -3.02 11.96
N GLU A 121 -5.14 -3.62 11.64
CA GLU A 121 -5.59 -4.87 12.19
C GLU A 121 -5.50 -5.98 11.14
N ASP A 122 -4.85 -7.09 11.50
CA ASP A 122 -5.03 -8.34 10.78
C ASP A 122 -6.45 -8.85 11.05
N ALA A 123 -7.21 -9.13 10.02
CA ALA A 123 -8.58 -9.60 10.08
C ALA A 123 -8.80 -10.85 9.21
N ASN A 124 -9.79 -11.66 9.56
CA ASN A 124 -10.20 -12.77 8.72
C ASN A 124 -10.94 -12.31 7.46
N GLU A 125 -11.40 -13.24 6.64
CA GLU A 125 -12.12 -12.95 5.40
C GLU A 125 -13.40 -12.11 5.61
N ARG A 126 -14.02 -12.19 6.82
CA ARG A 126 -15.21 -11.42 7.22
C ARG A 126 -14.89 -10.10 7.89
N LEU A 127 -13.64 -9.65 7.85
CA LEU A 127 -13.16 -8.43 8.51
C LEU A 127 -13.28 -8.44 10.05
N GLU A 128 -13.35 -9.61 10.68
CA GLU A 128 -13.27 -9.74 12.12
C GLU A 128 -11.80 -9.63 12.54
N PRO A 129 -11.40 -8.58 13.29
CA PRO A 129 -10.00 -8.38 13.64
C PRO A 129 -9.57 -9.34 14.75
N TYR A 130 -8.34 -9.83 14.68
CA TYR A 130 -7.76 -10.71 15.70
C TYR A 130 -6.38 -10.26 16.19
N TYR A 131 -5.73 -9.33 15.51
CA TYR A 131 -4.42 -8.82 15.91
C TYR A 131 -4.19 -7.40 15.41
N THR A 132 -3.71 -6.50 16.29
CA THR A 132 -3.32 -5.14 15.90
C THR A 132 -1.84 -5.09 15.59
N MET A 133 -1.50 -4.79 14.34
CA MET A 133 -0.13 -4.59 13.90
C MET A 133 0.31 -3.15 14.21
N LYS A 134 1.19 -3.02 15.17
CA LYS A 134 1.81 -1.74 15.57
C LYS A 134 3.15 -1.58 14.87
N GLN A 135 3.37 -0.43 14.24
CA GLN A 135 4.64 -0.04 13.67
C GLN A 135 5.37 0.90 14.65
N ASP A 136 6.70 0.97 14.51
CA ASP A 136 7.50 1.95 15.25
C ASP A 136 7.06 3.38 14.88
N GLU A 137 7.16 4.31 15.82
CA GLU A 137 6.74 5.71 15.64
C GLU A 137 7.38 6.34 14.39
N LYS A 138 8.66 6.09 14.17
CA LYS A 138 9.41 6.60 13.03
C LYS A 138 10.11 5.48 12.27
N GLN A 139 9.96 5.48 10.96
CA GLN A 139 10.67 4.59 10.06
C GLN A 139 11.67 5.42 9.25
N THR A 140 12.95 5.10 9.37
CA THR A 140 14.03 5.78 8.63
C THR A 140 14.49 4.93 7.44
N PHE A 141 15.20 5.55 6.51
CA PHE A 141 15.85 4.82 5.41
C PHE A 141 16.69 3.64 5.95
N LYS A 142 17.48 3.87 7.02
CA LYS A 142 18.33 2.83 7.63
C LYS A 142 17.51 1.70 8.26
N SER A 143 16.45 2.01 9.01
CA SER A 143 15.60 0.99 9.63
C SER A 143 14.91 0.12 8.59
N MET A 144 14.49 0.70 7.46
CA MET A 144 13.81 0.01 6.38
C MET A 144 14.72 -0.85 5.49
N ILE A 145 16.03 -0.63 5.46
CA ILE A 145 16.95 -1.58 4.82
C ILE A 145 16.81 -2.99 5.43
N SER A 146 16.53 -3.08 6.73
CA SER A 146 16.42 -4.36 7.42
C SER A 146 15.03 -5.01 7.37
N GLY A 147 14.07 -4.37 6.73
CA GLY A 147 12.69 -4.89 6.56
C GLY A 147 11.65 -3.78 6.54
N CYS A 148 10.56 -4.01 5.84
CA CYS A 148 9.39 -3.15 5.77
C CYS A 148 8.22 -3.82 6.50
N ASN A 149 7.56 -3.08 7.39
CA ASN A 149 6.36 -3.52 8.11
C ASN A 149 5.17 -2.62 7.79
N ILE A 150 5.33 -1.76 6.81
CA ILE A 150 4.32 -0.78 6.43
C ILE A 150 3.38 -1.47 5.46
N GLY A 151 2.12 -1.51 5.81
CA GLY A 151 1.08 -1.93 4.87
C GLY A 151 0.69 -0.77 3.96
N THR A 152 0.65 -1.03 2.68
CA THR A 152 0.34 -0.03 1.64
C THR A 152 -0.95 0.75 1.92
N PRO A 153 -2.06 0.14 2.39
CA PRO A 153 -3.30 0.85 2.67
C PRO A 153 -3.23 1.86 3.83
N GLY A 154 -2.22 1.74 4.69
CA GLY A 154 -1.98 2.69 5.78
C GLY A 154 -1.24 3.96 5.37
N VAL A 155 -0.63 3.97 4.17
CA VAL A 155 0.26 5.07 3.74
C VAL A 155 -0.50 6.26 3.19
N MET A 156 0.03 7.47 3.49
CA MET A 156 -0.36 8.73 2.85
C MET A 156 0.86 9.62 2.63
N ILE A 157 0.88 10.28 1.47
CA ILE A 157 2.00 11.11 0.99
C ILE A 157 1.47 12.48 0.58
N ASP A 158 2.06 13.55 1.07
CA ASP A 158 1.83 14.91 0.57
C ASP A 158 2.68 15.16 -0.68
N THR A 159 2.05 15.07 -1.85
CA THR A 159 2.74 15.25 -3.14
C THR A 159 3.15 16.69 -3.40
N LYS A 160 2.55 17.66 -2.71
CA LYS A 160 2.98 19.07 -2.80
C LYS A 160 4.38 19.26 -2.22
N VAL A 161 4.75 18.45 -1.23
CA VAL A 161 6.06 18.50 -0.56
C VAL A 161 7.06 17.56 -1.22
N LEU A 162 6.67 16.29 -1.48
CA LEU A 162 7.57 15.22 -1.90
C LEU A 162 7.48 14.86 -3.39
N GLY A 163 6.57 15.52 -4.12
CA GLY A 163 6.30 15.15 -5.50
C GLY A 163 5.70 13.75 -5.67
N LYS A 164 5.35 13.40 -6.90
CA LYS A 164 4.94 12.06 -7.25
C LYS A 164 6.13 11.19 -7.60
N LYS A 165 6.24 10.01 -7.00
CA LYS A 165 7.19 8.98 -7.37
C LYS A 165 6.44 7.72 -7.78
N TYR A 166 7.10 6.85 -8.54
CA TYR A 166 6.50 5.64 -9.11
C TYR A 166 7.14 4.40 -8.50
N MET A 167 6.32 3.37 -8.30
CA MET A 167 6.79 2.07 -7.84
C MET A 167 7.77 1.47 -8.85
N PRO A 168 8.88 0.86 -8.42
CA PRO A 168 9.80 0.16 -9.30
C PRO A 168 9.09 -1.00 -10.00
N ALA A 169 9.56 -1.36 -11.20
CA ALA A 169 8.98 -2.46 -11.99
C ALA A 169 9.32 -3.82 -11.38
N LEU A 170 8.77 -4.07 -10.20
CA LEU A 170 8.90 -5.30 -9.42
C LEU A 170 7.51 -5.92 -9.22
N ARG A 171 7.44 -7.24 -9.18
CA ARG A 171 6.19 -7.95 -8.87
C ARG A 171 5.92 -8.08 -7.36
N ARG A 172 6.91 -7.81 -6.52
CA ARG A 172 6.86 -7.84 -5.06
C ARG A 172 7.86 -6.85 -4.51
N ALA A 173 7.60 -6.32 -3.31
CA ALA A 173 8.40 -5.26 -2.67
C ALA A 173 8.49 -3.96 -3.49
N GLU A 174 7.57 -3.76 -4.42
CA GLU A 174 7.42 -2.53 -5.21
C GLU A 174 7.02 -1.34 -4.34
N ASP A 175 6.12 -1.56 -3.40
CA ASP A 175 5.70 -0.62 -2.37
C ASP A 175 6.87 -0.23 -1.46
N TRP A 176 7.59 -1.23 -0.92
CA TRP A 176 8.79 -0.98 -0.14
C TRP A 176 9.83 -0.19 -0.93
N GLY A 177 10.03 -0.52 -2.21
CA GLY A 177 10.90 0.26 -3.10
C GLY A 177 10.48 1.73 -3.20
N LEU A 178 9.19 2.00 -3.33
CA LEU A 178 8.66 3.36 -3.37
C LEU A 178 8.89 4.09 -2.04
N TRP A 179 8.66 3.44 -0.90
CA TRP A 179 8.92 4.03 0.42
C TRP A 179 10.40 4.38 0.60
N MET A 180 11.29 3.52 0.14
CA MET A 180 12.75 3.79 0.17
C MET A 180 13.13 4.99 -0.70
N MET A 181 12.45 5.21 -1.82
CA MET A 181 12.68 6.39 -2.66
C MET A 181 12.24 7.68 -1.97
N TYR A 182 11.09 7.69 -1.30
CA TYR A 182 10.65 8.84 -0.50
C TYR A 182 11.57 9.10 0.70
N LEU A 183 12.03 8.07 1.39
CA LEU A 183 12.95 8.18 2.54
C LEU A 183 14.37 8.66 2.18
N ARG A 184 14.68 8.86 0.89
CA ARG A 184 15.89 9.57 0.46
C ARG A 184 15.73 11.10 0.51
N GLU A 185 14.50 11.60 0.54
CA GLU A 185 14.18 13.01 0.50
C GLU A 185 13.58 13.53 1.81
N THR A 186 13.17 12.61 2.68
CA THR A 186 12.72 12.92 4.04
C THR A 186 13.43 12.03 5.05
N ASP A 187 13.71 12.54 6.23
CA ASP A 187 14.48 11.82 7.26
C ASP A 187 13.74 10.56 7.74
N TYR A 188 12.40 10.61 7.75
CA TYR A 188 11.56 9.53 8.27
C TYR A 188 10.14 9.56 7.70
N LEU A 189 9.49 8.42 7.74
CA LEU A 189 8.07 8.24 7.72
C LEU A 189 7.57 8.18 9.17
N VAL A 190 6.49 8.88 9.49
CA VAL A 190 5.90 8.90 10.84
C VAL A 190 4.65 8.03 10.88
N THR A 191 4.54 7.25 11.93
CA THR A 191 3.37 6.40 12.16
C THR A 191 2.34 7.12 13.04
N TYR A 192 1.13 7.26 12.57
CA TYR A 192 -0.01 7.64 13.40
C TYR A 192 -0.42 6.44 14.27
N PRO A 193 -0.39 6.54 15.62
CA PRO A 193 -0.47 5.38 16.50
C PRO A 193 -1.91 4.89 16.73
N LYS A 194 -2.67 4.71 15.65
CA LYS A 194 -4.03 4.19 15.66
C LYS A 194 -4.24 3.25 14.48
N ALA A 195 -4.94 2.14 14.72
CA ALA A 195 -5.36 1.25 13.63
C ALA A 195 -6.53 1.90 12.88
N LEU A 196 -6.28 2.28 11.63
CA LEU A 196 -7.26 2.96 10.78
C LEU A 196 -7.64 2.15 9.54
N TRP A 197 -7.17 0.90 9.44
CA TRP A 197 -7.53 -0.02 8.37
C TRP A 197 -7.37 -1.47 8.80
N LYS A 198 -8.01 -2.38 8.06
CA LYS A 198 -7.96 -3.83 8.26
C LYS A 198 -7.32 -4.50 7.05
N TYR A 199 -6.34 -5.36 7.30
CA TYR A 199 -5.77 -6.27 6.33
C TYR A 199 -6.57 -7.56 6.31
N ARG A 200 -7.23 -7.85 5.19
CA ARG A 200 -8.05 -9.06 5.03
C ARG A 200 -7.18 -10.25 4.65
N HIS A 201 -7.16 -11.27 5.50
CA HIS A 201 -6.51 -12.53 5.19
C HIS A 201 -7.44 -13.43 4.38
N ILE A 202 -7.12 -13.61 3.10
CA ILE A 202 -7.83 -14.49 2.18
C ILE A 202 -7.05 -15.80 2.05
N PRO A 203 -7.68 -16.99 2.24
CA PRO A 203 -7.04 -18.27 2.02
C PRO A 203 -6.49 -18.38 0.60
N GLY A 204 -5.22 -18.82 0.46
CA GLY A 204 -4.57 -18.99 -0.85
C GLY A 204 -3.90 -17.75 -1.43
N SER A 205 -3.86 -16.61 -0.71
CA SER A 205 -3.16 -15.40 -1.16
C SER A 205 -1.65 -15.63 -1.37
N GLU A 206 -1.03 -14.85 -2.28
CA GLU A 206 0.33 -15.07 -2.82
C GLU A 206 1.51 -14.95 -1.83
N THR A 207 1.29 -14.56 -0.58
CA THR A 207 2.36 -14.19 0.37
C THR A 207 3.19 -15.36 0.91
N SER A 208 2.90 -16.61 0.57
CA SER A 208 3.45 -17.81 1.22
C SER A 208 4.87 -18.22 0.80
N ASN A 209 5.38 -17.81 -0.36
CA ASN A 209 6.66 -18.32 -0.89
C ASN A 209 7.87 -17.46 -0.48
N LYS A 210 8.61 -17.91 0.54
CA LYS A 210 9.78 -17.20 1.11
C LYS A 210 10.91 -16.96 0.11
N TRP A 211 11.19 -17.92 -0.80
CA TRP A 211 12.23 -17.77 -1.83
C TRP A 211 11.90 -16.70 -2.85
N LYS A 212 10.62 -16.64 -3.28
CA LYS A 212 10.16 -15.56 -4.16
C LYS A 212 10.28 -14.20 -3.47
N GLN A 213 9.96 -14.13 -2.18
CA GLN A 213 10.10 -12.91 -1.39
C GLN A 213 11.58 -12.46 -1.27
N MET A 214 12.50 -13.38 -0.95
CA MET A 214 13.93 -13.05 -0.88
C MET A 214 14.47 -12.52 -2.22
N LYS A 215 14.16 -13.18 -3.32
CA LYS A 215 14.57 -12.72 -4.68
C LYS A 215 14.01 -11.32 -4.96
N ALA A 216 12.77 -11.04 -4.59
CA ALA A 216 12.16 -9.71 -4.77
C ALA A 216 12.86 -8.64 -3.93
N VAL A 217 13.21 -8.94 -2.69
CA VAL A 217 13.97 -8.02 -1.81
C VAL A 217 15.36 -7.74 -2.40
N VAL A 218 16.07 -8.76 -2.89
CA VAL A 218 17.36 -8.58 -3.56
C VAL A 218 17.23 -7.73 -4.81
N ALA A 219 16.21 -7.97 -5.64
CA ALA A 219 15.93 -7.16 -6.82
C ALA A 219 15.63 -5.69 -6.46
N MET A 220 14.87 -5.45 -5.39
CA MET A 220 14.60 -4.11 -4.87
C MET A 220 15.89 -3.43 -4.41
N TYR A 221 16.78 -4.11 -3.68
CA TYR A 221 18.07 -3.54 -3.28
C TYR A 221 18.93 -3.17 -4.49
N GLN A 222 18.89 -3.97 -5.55
CA GLN A 222 19.64 -3.67 -6.79
C GLN A 222 19.04 -2.48 -7.54
N GLN A 223 17.74 -2.52 -7.83
CA GLN A 223 17.08 -1.51 -8.66
C GLN A 223 16.92 -0.16 -7.95
N VAL A 224 16.54 -0.19 -6.69
CA VAL A 224 16.23 1.03 -5.93
C VAL A 224 17.44 1.58 -5.19
N LEU A 225 18.24 0.70 -4.58
CA LEU A 225 19.39 1.14 -3.78
C LEU A 225 20.71 1.14 -4.55
N GLY A 226 20.73 0.65 -5.79
CA GLY A 226 21.96 0.59 -6.61
C GLY A 226 23.00 -0.39 -6.08
N MET A 227 22.58 -1.38 -5.27
CA MET A 227 23.52 -2.37 -4.74
C MET A 227 23.95 -3.35 -5.84
N ASN A 228 25.24 -3.68 -5.88
CA ASN A 228 25.66 -4.79 -6.72
C ASN A 228 25.09 -6.12 -6.21
N PRO A 229 25.00 -7.18 -7.05
CA PRO A 229 24.33 -8.44 -6.67
C PRO A 229 24.89 -9.07 -5.39
N LEU A 230 26.21 -9.08 -5.21
CA LEU A 230 26.85 -9.68 -4.04
C LEU A 230 26.43 -8.94 -2.74
N LYS A 231 26.51 -7.61 -2.74
CA LYS A 231 26.10 -6.77 -1.60
C LYS A 231 24.61 -6.94 -1.29
N ALA A 232 23.74 -6.95 -2.32
CA ALA A 232 22.31 -7.14 -2.14
C ALA A 232 21.98 -8.50 -1.48
N TRP A 233 22.64 -9.57 -1.90
CA TRP A 233 22.49 -10.89 -1.27
C TRP A 233 23.06 -10.93 0.15
N MET A 234 24.20 -10.32 0.43
CA MET A 234 24.74 -10.23 1.79
C MET A 234 23.78 -9.48 2.72
N VAL A 235 23.26 -8.33 2.31
CA VAL A 235 22.28 -7.56 3.12
C VAL A 235 21.00 -8.38 3.34
N CYS A 236 20.49 -9.05 2.30
CA CYS A 236 19.31 -9.90 2.44
C CYS A 236 19.54 -11.06 3.42
N THR A 237 20.70 -11.73 3.35
CA THR A 237 21.00 -12.92 4.16
C THR A 237 21.33 -12.55 5.62
N PHE A 238 22.15 -11.53 5.84
CA PHE A 238 22.71 -11.23 7.17
C PHE A 238 21.93 -10.14 7.93
N ILE A 239 21.10 -9.34 7.27
CA ILE A 239 20.35 -8.26 7.90
C ILE A 239 18.84 -8.53 7.83
N PHE A 240 18.29 -8.71 6.62
CA PHE A 240 16.84 -8.89 6.44
C PHE A 240 16.34 -10.23 7.02
N LEU A 241 16.97 -11.35 6.69
CA LEU A 241 16.51 -12.67 7.10
C LEU A 241 16.52 -12.88 8.63
N PRO A 242 17.62 -12.58 9.36
CA PRO A 242 17.65 -12.75 10.82
C PRO A 242 16.60 -11.91 11.53
N LYS A 243 16.42 -10.64 11.13
CA LYS A 243 15.40 -9.77 11.72
C LYS A 243 13.98 -10.31 11.54
N ASN A 244 13.67 -10.85 10.35
CA ASN A 244 12.36 -11.44 10.09
C ASN A 244 12.11 -12.76 10.83
N ILE A 245 13.16 -13.57 11.08
CA ILE A 245 13.07 -14.79 11.90
C ILE A 245 12.80 -14.40 13.36
N LEU A 246 13.59 -13.48 13.92
CA LEU A 246 13.44 -13.00 15.30
C LEU A 246 12.05 -12.38 15.54
N LYS A 247 11.52 -11.65 14.54
CA LYS A 247 10.18 -11.07 14.63
C LYS A 247 9.06 -12.12 14.67
N LYS A 248 9.21 -13.22 13.92
CA LYS A 248 8.24 -14.34 13.98
C LYS A 248 8.26 -15.04 15.33
N LEU A 249 9.43 -15.23 15.92
CA LEU A 249 9.56 -15.83 17.24
C LEU A 249 8.90 -14.97 18.34
N LYS A 250 8.97 -13.63 18.23
CA LYS A 250 8.27 -12.71 19.16
C LYS A 250 6.75 -12.64 18.99
N LYS A 251 6.19 -13.07 17.85
CA LYS A 251 4.74 -13.15 17.65
C LYS A 251 4.11 -14.43 18.23
N VAL A 252 4.92 -15.42 18.59
CA VAL A 252 4.47 -16.73 19.12
C VAL A 252 4.50 -16.78 20.66
N VAL A 253 5.07 -15.78 21.32
CA VAL A 253 5.05 -15.55 22.76
C VAL A 253 4.09 -14.41 23.08
#